data_9ad4552a1b53618124286cfa25d485b5
#
_entry.id   9ad4552a1b53618124286cfa25d485b5
#
_cell.length_a   1.000
_cell.length_b   1.000
_cell.length_c   1.000
_cell.angle_alpha   90.00
_cell.angle_beta   90.00
_cell.angle_gamma   90.00
#
_symmetry.space_group_name_H-M   'P 1'
#
loop_
_entity.id
_entity.type
_entity.pdbx_description
1 polymer ?
#
loop_
_entity_poly.entity_id
_entity_poly.type
_entity_poly.pdbx_seq_one_letter_code
_entity_poly.pdbx_strand_id
1 'polypeptide(L)'
;WGALFNTALKINNTQKIGLQATYSTNTDNIISDRSGYDFEQTRKISSTAIEYTENHLLTTRLYGEHQLTPKGIRLSWGGGVNQTSRNVPSLRRMFYFKNFDDTTDVTIPFQAYVPFGSADPYRSGRFYSNLEENIYNGNADLTIPFFLGTQKQSVKIGGLYQKRDRKFDARVM
;
A
#
# COMPACT_ATOMS: atom_id res chain seq x y z
N TRP A 1 -7.03 9.16 8.11
CA TRP A 1 -6.31 10.29 8.74
C TRP A 1 -4.81 10.17 8.53
N GLY A 2 -4.08 11.27 8.72
CA GLY A 2 -2.64 11.28 8.57
C GLY A 2 -1.99 12.40 9.38
N ALA A 3 -0.67 12.26 9.59
CA ALA A 3 0.17 13.24 10.23
C ALA A 3 1.45 13.43 9.43
N LEU A 4 1.92 14.65 9.35
CA LEU A 4 3.16 15.01 8.68
C LEU A 4 4.04 15.79 9.68
N PHE A 5 5.28 15.38 9.78
CA PHE A 5 6.32 16.09 10.50
C PHE A 5 7.47 16.41 9.56
N ASN A 6 7.88 17.66 9.54
CA ASN A 6 9.02 18.11 8.75
C ASN A 6 9.83 19.12 9.56
N THR A 7 11.12 18.87 9.70
CA THR A 7 12.05 19.79 10.34
C THR A 7 13.36 19.84 9.59
N ALA A 8 13.98 21.00 9.60
CA ALA A 8 15.29 21.20 9.02
C ALA A 8 16.15 22.08 9.93
N LEU A 9 17.36 21.61 10.20
CA LEU A 9 18.34 22.34 10.99
C LEU A 9 19.45 22.85 10.06
N LYS A 10 19.61 24.15 10.00
CA LYS A 10 20.76 24.81 9.38
C LYS A 10 21.83 24.99 10.44
N ILE A 11 22.85 24.14 10.44
CA ILE A 11 23.93 24.17 11.41
C ILE A 11 24.80 25.41 11.17
N ASN A 12 25.06 25.71 9.91
CA ASN A 12 25.76 26.92 9.45
C ASN A 12 25.37 27.21 7.98
N ASN A 13 26.07 28.16 7.33
CA ASN A 13 25.74 28.51 5.93
C ASN A 13 26.08 27.42 4.91
N THR A 14 26.83 26.40 5.30
CA THR A 14 27.29 25.32 4.42
C THR A 14 26.73 23.94 4.78
N GLN A 15 26.03 23.83 5.91
CA GLN A 15 25.56 22.55 6.46
C GLN A 15 24.09 22.62 6.81
N LYS A 16 23.30 21.72 6.23
CA LYS A 16 21.88 21.58 6.50
C LYS A 16 21.54 20.10 6.65
N ILE A 17 20.74 19.76 7.64
CA ILE A 17 20.17 18.42 7.84
C ILE A 17 18.67 18.59 8.01
N GLY A 18 17.88 17.67 7.46
CA GLY A 18 16.43 17.68 7.62
C GLY A 18 15.89 16.28 7.86
N LEU A 19 14.83 16.24 8.65
CA LEU A 19 14.05 15.03 8.93
C LEU A 19 12.62 15.25 8.47
N GLN A 20 12.08 14.29 7.74
CA GLN A 20 10.72 14.25 7.30
C GLN A 20 10.09 12.93 7.73
N ALA A 21 8.89 12.98 8.29
CA ALA A 21 8.10 11.80 8.60
C ALA A 21 6.65 12.04 8.18
N THR A 22 6.05 11.04 7.56
CA THR A 22 4.65 11.04 7.17
C THR A 22 4.03 9.74 7.64
N TYR A 23 2.93 9.84 8.38
CA TYR A 23 2.10 8.70 8.74
C TYR A 23 0.71 8.89 8.16
N SER A 24 0.17 7.85 7.55
CA SER A 24 -1.18 7.84 7.00
C SER A 24 -1.87 6.52 7.30
N THR A 25 -3.13 6.61 7.71
CA THR A 25 -4.04 5.47 7.85
C THR A 25 -5.27 5.72 7.01
N ASN A 26 -5.62 4.75 6.17
CA ASN A 26 -6.86 4.71 5.42
C ASN A 26 -7.58 3.40 5.68
N THR A 27 -8.88 3.47 5.91
CA THR A 27 -9.74 2.32 6.13
C THR A 27 -10.92 2.38 5.16
N ASP A 28 -11.24 1.24 4.58
CA ASP A 28 -12.39 1.07 3.71
C ASP A 28 -13.33 0.01 4.29
N ASN A 29 -14.62 0.30 4.30
CA ASN A 29 -15.68 -0.65 4.65
C ASN A 29 -16.65 -0.73 3.48
N ILE A 30 -16.65 -1.87 2.79
CA ILE A 30 -17.43 -2.07 1.57
C ILE A 30 -18.46 -3.17 1.83
N ILE A 31 -19.71 -2.86 1.58
CA ILE A 31 -20.80 -3.82 1.58
C ILE A 31 -21.28 -3.95 0.13
N SER A 32 -21.26 -5.17 -0.39
CA SER A 32 -21.69 -5.48 -1.75
C SER A 32 -22.82 -6.50 -1.71
N ASP A 33 -23.99 -6.09 -2.18
CA ASP A 33 -25.13 -6.97 -2.37
C ASP A 33 -25.33 -7.30 -3.85
N ARG A 34 -25.47 -8.57 -4.15
CA ARG A 34 -25.69 -9.05 -5.50
C ARG A 34 -26.91 -9.97 -5.52
N SER A 35 -27.85 -9.67 -6.39
CA SER A 35 -29.01 -10.53 -6.67
C SER A 35 -29.28 -10.61 -8.16
N GLY A 36 -29.80 -11.73 -8.62
CA GLY A 36 -30.11 -11.92 -10.03
C GLY A 36 -30.27 -13.38 -10.42
N TYR A 37 -30.20 -13.64 -11.73
CA TYR A 37 -30.28 -14.98 -12.31
C TYR A 37 -28.92 -15.40 -12.86
N ASP A 38 -28.52 -16.60 -12.47
CA ASP A 38 -27.34 -17.30 -12.99
C ASP A 38 -27.85 -18.33 -14.01
N PHE A 39 -27.80 -17.95 -15.28
CA PHE A 39 -28.35 -18.77 -16.37
C PHE A 39 -27.47 -19.99 -16.66
N GLU A 40 -26.17 -19.93 -16.39
CA GLU A 40 -25.29 -21.09 -16.58
C GLU A 40 -25.61 -22.22 -15.61
N GLN A 41 -26.00 -21.88 -14.39
CA GLN A 41 -26.32 -22.84 -13.34
C GLN A 41 -27.83 -22.94 -13.06
N THR A 42 -28.66 -22.31 -13.89
CA THR A 42 -30.14 -22.38 -13.85
C THR A 42 -30.68 -22.06 -12.45
N ARG A 43 -30.24 -20.96 -11.84
CA ARG A 43 -30.64 -20.60 -10.49
C ARG A 43 -30.75 -19.10 -10.27
N LYS A 44 -31.56 -18.71 -9.32
CA LYS A 44 -31.62 -17.36 -8.76
C LYS A 44 -30.60 -17.27 -7.62
N ILE A 45 -29.86 -16.19 -7.56
CA ILE A 45 -28.81 -15.97 -6.58
C ILE A 45 -29.09 -14.74 -5.73
N SER A 46 -28.64 -14.79 -4.48
CA SER A 46 -28.56 -13.68 -3.55
C SER A 46 -27.26 -13.80 -2.75
N SER A 47 -26.45 -12.77 -2.75
CA SER A 47 -25.13 -12.82 -2.13
C SER A 47 -24.79 -11.48 -1.51
N THR A 48 -24.23 -11.51 -0.30
CA THR A 48 -23.71 -10.33 0.40
C THR A 48 -22.26 -10.55 0.73
N ALA A 49 -21.42 -9.54 0.44
CA ALA A 49 -20.03 -9.49 0.85
C ALA A 49 -19.80 -8.26 1.74
N ILE A 50 -19.11 -8.45 2.85
CA ILE A 50 -18.70 -7.38 3.77
C ILE A 50 -17.19 -7.44 3.86
N GLU A 51 -16.54 -6.39 3.38
CA GLU A 51 -15.10 -6.24 3.37
C GLU A 51 -14.68 -5.03 4.19
N TYR A 52 -13.76 -5.25 5.12
CA TYR A 52 -13.09 -4.19 5.84
C TYR A 52 -11.59 -4.29 5.56
N THR A 53 -11.00 -3.18 5.16
CA THR A 53 -9.57 -3.09 4.85
C THR A 53 -8.93 -1.93 5.61
N GLU A 54 -7.79 -2.18 6.20
CA GLU A 54 -6.93 -1.18 6.83
C GLU A 54 -5.63 -1.05 6.07
N ASN A 55 -5.25 0.18 5.72
CA ASN A 55 -3.98 0.49 5.10
C ASN A 55 -3.22 1.48 5.98
N HIS A 56 -1.96 1.18 6.28
CA HIS A 56 -1.07 2.06 7.01
C HIS A 56 0.17 2.34 6.17
N LEU A 57 0.58 3.59 6.17
CA LEU A 57 1.81 4.04 5.52
C LEU A 57 2.61 4.88 6.51
N LEU A 58 3.85 4.50 6.75
CA LEU A 58 4.85 5.32 7.46
C LEU A 58 6.03 5.54 6.52
N THR A 59 6.31 6.80 6.22
CA THR A 59 7.48 7.20 5.45
C THR A 59 8.36 8.07 6.34
N THR A 60 9.63 7.70 6.47
CA THR A 60 10.63 8.51 7.17
C THR A 60 11.81 8.77 6.26
N ARG A 61 12.32 9.99 6.29
CA ARG A 61 13.48 10.39 5.50
C ARG A 61 14.37 11.34 6.29
N LEU A 62 15.64 11.00 6.39
CA LEU A 62 16.71 11.88 6.83
C LEU A 62 17.51 12.32 5.61
N TYR A 63 17.83 13.59 5.50
CA TYR A 63 18.59 14.11 4.37
C TYR A 63 19.55 15.22 4.82
N GLY A 64 20.61 15.40 4.06
CA GLY A 64 21.60 16.43 4.32
C GLY A 64 22.14 17.06 3.05
N GLU A 65 22.49 18.32 3.17
CA GLU A 65 23.19 19.10 2.15
C GLU A 65 24.42 19.76 2.79
N HIS A 66 25.57 19.52 2.19
CA HIS A 66 26.85 19.98 2.72
C HIS A 66 27.68 20.62 1.60
N GLN A 67 28.07 21.86 1.79
CA GLN A 67 29.10 22.48 0.95
C GLN A 67 30.46 22.11 1.52
N LEU A 68 31.20 21.26 0.79
CA LEU A 68 32.46 20.68 1.27
C LEU A 68 33.66 21.64 1.11
N THR A 69 33.57 22.55 0.15
CA THR A 69 34.68 23.47 -0.14
C THR A 69 34.17 24.88 -0.44
N PRO A 70 34.99 25.92 -0.20
CA PRO A 70 34.67 27.29 -0.60
C PRO A 70 34.44 27.42 -2.13
N LYS A 71 35.03 26.54 -2.93
CA LYS A 71 34.88 26.50 -4.38
C LYS A 71 33.49 25.98 -4.82
N GLY A 72 32.65 25.55 -3.86
CA GLY A 72 31.24 25.19 -4.12
C GLY A 72 30.98 23.73 -4.42
N ILE A 73 31.94 22.82 -4.13
CA ILE A 73 31.65 21.37 -4.15
C ILE A 73 30.58 21.07 -3.11
N ARG A 74 29.48 20.40 -3.55
CA ARG A 74 28.34 20.12 -2.69
C ARG A 74 28.03 18.62 -2.67
N LEU A 75 27.85 18.09 -1.46
CA LEU A 75 27.33 16.76 -1.20
C LEU A 75 25.87 16.88 -0.78
N SER A 76 24.98 16.14 -1.45
CA SER A 76 23.59 15.93 -1.04
C SER A 76 23.38 14.45 -0.79
N TRP A 77 22.80 14.10 0.31
CA TRP A 77 22.47 12.71 0.62
C TRP A 77 21.09 12.59 1.25
N GLY A 78 20.51 11.43 1.16
CA GLY A 78 19.26 11.08 1.81
C GLY A 78 19.17 9.60 2.07
N GLY A 79 18.48 9.25 3.15
CA GLY A 79 18.15 7.88 3.47
C GLY A 79 16.80 7.81 4.13
N GLY A 80 16.08 6.74 3.92
CA GLY A 80 14.74 6.62 4.48
C GLY A 80 14.22 5.21 4.52
N VAL A 81 13.12 5.07 5.26
CA VAL A 81 12.36 3.83 5.37
C VAL A 81 10.90 4.14 5.07
N ASN A 82 10.31 3.35 4.15
CA ASN A 82 8.89 3.35 3.88
C ASN A 82 8.33 2.01 4.36
N GLN A 83 7.38 2.07 5.27
CA GLN A 83 6.66 0.90 5.78
C GLN A 83 5.21 1.00 5.31
N THR A 84 4.74 -0.05 4.64
CA THR A 84 3.35 -0.17 4.21
C THR A 84 2.78 -1.44 4.77
N SER A 85 1.61 -1.37 5.39
CA SER A 85 0.84 -2.54 5.76
C SER A 85 -0.58 -2.45 5.24
N ARG A 86 -1.10 -3.58 4.78
CA ARG A 86 -2.50 -3.74 4.42
C ARG A 86 -3.05 -4.97 5.14
N ASN A 87 -4.08 -4.76 5.91
CA ASN A 87 -4.75 -5.81 6.66
C ASN A 87 -6.21 -5.93 6.21
N VAL A 88 -6.61 -7.15 5.87
CA VAL A 88 -8.01 -7.53 5.64
C VAL A 88 -8.40 -8.51 6.76
N PRO A 89 -8.87 -8.01 7.90
CA PRO A 89 -9.09 -8.84 9.08
C PRO A 89 -10.27 -9.79 8.94
N SER A 90 -11.19 -9.51 8.04
CA SER A 90 -12.31 -10.40 7.73
C SER A 90 -13.08 -9.91 6.51
N LEU A 91 -12.87 -10.51 5.37
CA LEU A 91 -13.81 -10.43 4.26
C LEU A 91 -14.80 -11.59 4.42
N ARG A 92 -16.07 -11.25 4.63
CA ARG A 92 -17.15 -12.23 4.80
C ARG A 92 -18.01 -12.26 3.56
N ARG A 93 -18.28 -13.45 3.05
CA ARG A 93 -19.20 -13.67 1.93
C ARG A 93 -20.25 -14.69 2.30
N MET A 94 -21.49 -14.37 1.98
CA MET A 94 -22.62 -15.26 2.09
C MET A 94 -23.26 -15.38 0.72
N PHE A 95 -23.36 -16.59 0.22
CA PHE A 95 -23.95 -16.88 -1.08
C PHE A 95 -25.11 -17.82 -0.91
N TYR A 96 -26.28 -17.38 -1.37
CA TYR A 96 -27.51 -18.14 -1.37
C TYR A 96 -28.01 -18.35 -2.81
N PHE A 97 -28.61 -19.46 -3.05
CA PHE A 97 -29.23 -19.77 -4.34
C PHE A 97 -30.56 -20.48 -4.18
N LYS A 98 -31.35 -20.45 -5.24
CA LYS A 98 -32.58 -21.16 -5.39
C LYS A 98 -32.69 -21.62 -6.84
N ASN A 99 -32.99 -22.88 -7.12
CA ASN A 99 -33.14 -23.41 -8.48
C ASN A 99 -34.29 -22.74 -9.21
N PHE A 100 -34.24 -22.68 -10.54
CA PHE A 100 -35.29 -22.02 -11.32
C PHE A 100 -36.68 -22.68 -11.13
N ASP A 101 -36.74 -24.00 -11.05
CA ASP A 101 -37.97 -24.73 -10.83
C ASP A 101 -38.65 -24.32 -9.51
N ASP A 102 -37.87 -23.90 -8.52
CA ASP A 102 -38.33 -23.49 -7.21
C ASP A 102 -38.64 -21.97 -7.11
N THR A 103 -38.33 -21.18 -8.13
CA THR A 103 -38.42 -19.70 -8.04
C THR A 103 -39.84 -19.18 -7.95
N THR A 104 -40.82 -19.92 -8.45
CA THR A 104 -42.26 -19.60 -8.40
C THR A 104 -42.88 -19.92 -7.05
N ASP A 105 -42.32 -20.88 -6.31
CA ASP A 105 -42.78 -21.25 -4.99
C ASP A 105 -42.11 -20.41 -3.91
N VAL A 106 -42.85 -19.48 -3.31
CA VAL A 106 -42.34 -18.59 -2.25
C VAL A 106 -42.08 -19.31 -0.91
N THR A 107 -42.61 -20.52 -0.75
CA THR A 107 -42.42 -21.31 0.48
C THR A 107 -41.04 -21.98 0.54
N ILE A 108 -40.40 -22.20 -0.61
CA ILE A 108 -39.07 -22.79 -0.68
C ILE A 108 -38.04 -21.70 -0.37
N PRO A 109 -37.24 -21.82 0.68
CA PRO A 109 -36.24 -20.83 1.05
C PRO A 109 -35.03 -20.89 0.12
N PHE A 110 -34.26 -19.79 0.07
CA PHE A 110 -32.92 -19.82 -0.49
C PHE A 110 -32.00 -20.73 0.32
N GLN A 111 -31.20 -21.51 -0.35
CA GLN A 111 -30.22 -22.40 0.24
C GLN A 111 -28.87 -21.72 0.33
N ALA A 112 -28.21 -21.81 1.49
CA ALA A 112 -26.84 -21.31 1.64
C ALA A 112 -25.86 -22.25 0.92
N TYR A 113 -25.00 -21.68 0.09
CA TYR A 113 -23.91 -22.43 -0.51
C TYR A 113 -22.68 -22.34 0.38
N VAL A 114 -22.36 -23.43 1.06
CA VAL A 114 -21.13 -23.58 1.83
C VAL A 114 -20.23 -24.57 1.10
N PRO A 115 -19.07 -24.15 0.57
CA PRO A 115 -18.18 -25.06 -0.14
C PRO A 115 -17.66 -26.13 0.82
N PHE A 116 -17.79 -27.39 0.41
CA PHE A 116 -17.34 -28.53 1.19
C PHE A 116 -15.98 -29.02 0.64
N GLY A 117 -14.96 -29.08 1.50
CA GLY A 117 -13.65 -29.65 1.16
C GLY A 117 -12.72 -28.75 0.36
N SER A 118 -13.12 -27.55 -0.04
CA SER A 118 -12.24 -26.58 -0.68
C SER A 118 -12.56 -25.15 -0.22
N ALA A 119 -11.51 -24.37 0.02
CA ALA A 119 -11.63 -22.96 0.32
C ALA A 119 -11.96 -22.19 -0.97
N ASP A 120 -13.22 -21.81 -1.17
CA ASP A 120 -13.66 -20.99 -2.30
C ASP A 120 -13.86 -19.53 -1.85
N PRO A 121 -12.95 -18.61 -2.22
CA PRO A 121 -13.03 -17.22 -1.78
C PRO A 121 -14.16 -16.44 -2.45
N TYR A 122 -14.81 -17.00 -3.49
CA TYR A 122 -15.84 -16.30 -4.28
C TYR A 122 -17.27 -16.61 -3.85
N ARG A 123 -17.47 -17.69 -3.10
CA ARG A 123 -18.80 -18.13 -2.65
C ARG A 123 -19.04 -17.75 -1.18
N SER A 124 -19.46 -18.69 -0.34
CA SER A 124 -19.55 -18.41 1.09
C SER A 124 -18.24 -18.72 1.79
N GLY A 125 -17.87 -17.88 2.76
CA GLY A 125 -16.64 -18.09 3.51
C GLY A 125 -16.07 -16.80 4.09
N ARG A 126 -14.92 -16.95 4.70
CA ARG A 126 -14.13 -15.82 5.24
C ARG A 126 -12.75 -15.83 4.65
N PHE A 127 -12.30 -14.65 4.26
CA PHE A 127 -10.94 -14.42 3.78
C PHE A 127 -10.23 -13.45 4.72
N TYR A 128 -8.99 -13.76 5.02
CA TYR A 128 -8.08 -12.96 5.84
C TYR A 128 -6.79 -12.76 5.07
N SER A 129 -6.25 -11.56 5.10
CA SER A 129 -4.91 -11.34 4.56
C SER A 129 -4.17 -10.24 5.31
N ASN A 130 -2.86 -10.39 5.38
CA ASN A 130 -1.94 -9.38 5.88
C ASN A 130 -0.78 -9.21 4.91
N LEU A 131 -0.52 -7.98 4.51
CA LEU A 131 0.61 -7.57 3.71
C LEU A 131 1.46 -6.59 4.51
N GLU A 132 2.75 -6.87 4.62
CA GLU A 132 3.75 -5.97 5.19
C GLU A 132 4.86 -5.75 4.16
N GLU A 133 5.21 -4.50 3.92
CA GLU A 133 6.29 -4.13 3.01
C GLU A 133 7.17 -3.06 3.65
N ASN A 134 8.47 -3.32 3.67
CA ASN A 134 9.49 -2.37 4.11
C ASN A 134 10.42 -2.06 2.95
N ILE A 135 10.57 -0.78 2.63
CA ILE A 135 11.47 -0.28 1.59
C ILE A 135 12.50 0.61 2.25
N TYR A 136 13.74 0.20 2.19
CA TYR A 136 14.91 0.97 2.62
C TYR A 136 15.53 1.63 1.41
N ASN A 137 15.78 2.91 1.48
CA ASN A 137 16.42 3.66 0.39
C ASN A 137 17.52 4.56 0.92
N GLY A 138 18.51 4.78 0.09
CA GLY A 138 19.61 5.68 0.35
C GLY A 138 20.18 6.22 -0.96
N ASN A 139 20.48 7.51 -0.98
CA ASN A 139 21.10 8.16 -2.14
C ASN A 139 22.18 9.12 -1.70
N ALA A 140 23.17 9.32 -2.54
CA ALA A 140 24.18 10.36 -2.37
C ALA A 140 24.59 10.93 -3.73
N ASP A 141 24.71 12.23 -3.79
CA ASP A 141 25.07 13.01 -4.98
C ASP A 141 26.18 14.00 -4.65
N LEU A 142 27.22 14.02 -5.47
CA LEU A 142 28.30 15.01 -5.42
C LEU A 142 28.19 15.94 -6.62
N THR A 143 28.07 17.24 -6.36
CA THR A 143 28.04 18.27 -7.38
C THR A 143 29.36 19.02 -7.36
N ILE A 144 30.06 19.06 -8.49
CA ILE A 144 31.36 19.69 -8.64
C ILE A 144 31.20 20.84 -9.65
N PRO A 145 31.26 22.10 -9.21
CA PRO A 145 31.25 23.24 -10.12
C PRO A 145 32.64 23.43 -10.75
N PHE A 146 32.64 23.84 -12.00
CA PHE A 146 33.85 24.21 -12.75
C PHE A 146 33.55 25.37 -13.71
N PHE A 147 34.60 25.98 -14.28
CA PHE A 147 34.44 27.03 -15.27
C PHE A 147 34.92 26.53 -16.63
N LEU A 148 34.12 26.78 -17.66
CA LEU A 148 34.50 26.61 -19.04
C LEU A 148 34.54 28.01 -19.67
N GLY A 149 35.76 28.59 -19.79
CA GLY A 149 35.91 30.01 -20.11
C GLY A 149 35.31 30.87 -19.01
N THR A 150 34.39 31.76 -19.35
CA THR A 150 33.67 32.65 -18.40
C THR A 150 32.39 32.05 -17.84
N GLN A 151 31.93 30.89 -18.37
CA GLN A 151 30.68 30.29 -17.97
C GLN A 151 30.90 29.29 -16.83
N LYS A 152 30.06 29.40 -15.79
CA LYS A 152 30.01 28.46 -14.69
C LYS A 152 29.20 27.23 -15.10
N GLN A 153 29.79 26.07 -15.00
CA GLN A 153 29.24 24.76 -15.28
C GLN A 153 29.28 23.88 -14.02
N SER A 154 28.57 22.77 -14.02
CA SER A 154 28.66 21.77 -12.95
C SER A 154 28.48 20.36 -13.48
N VAL A 155 29.21 19.43 -12.91
CA VAL A 155 28.99 17.99 -13.05
C VAL A 155 28.40 17.45 -11.78
N LYS A 156 27.39 16.60 -11.89
CA LYS A 156 26.76 15.90 -10.79
C LYS A 156 26.95 14.40 -10.99
N ILE A 157 27.50 13.73 -9.97
CA ILE A 157 27.71 12.29 -9.92
C ILE A 157 27.02 11.78 -8.66
N GLY A 158 26.25 10.71 -8.77
CA GLY A 158 25.56 10.16 -7.62
C GLY A 158 25.13 8.71 -7.82
N GLY A 159 24.63 8.14 -6.74
CA GLY A 159 24.10 6.79 -6.70
C GLY A 159 22.89 6.67 -5.78
N LEU A 160 22.10 5.64 -6.07
CA LEU A 160 20.90 5.28 -5.30
C LEU A 160 20.97 3.79 -4.98
N TYR A 161 20.63 3.45 -3.74
CA TYR A 161 20.43 2.09 -3.29
C TYR A 161 19.01 1.93 -2.76
N GLN A 162 18.36 0.81 -3.10
CA GLN A 162 17.05 0.47 -2.58
C GLN A 162 16.96 -1.04 -2.30
N LYS A 163 16.46 -1.38 -1.12
CA LYS A 163 16.12 -2.74 -0.73
C LYS A 163 14.64 -2.79 -0.36
N ARG A 164 13.94 -3.83 -0.84
CA ARG A 164 12.54 -4.10 -0.53
C ARG A 164 12.42 -5.46 0.11
N ASP A 165 11.75 -5.50 1.26
CA ASP A 165 11.35 -6.73 1.95
C ASP A 165 9.83 -6.75 2.02
N ARG A 166 9.20 -7.83 1.51
CA ARG A 166 7.73 -7.94 1.45
C ARG A 166 7.30 -9.31 1.96
N LYS A 167 6.34 -9.31 2.86
CA LYS A 167 5.68 -10.49 3.40
C LYS A 167 4.18 -10.41 3.13
N PHE A 168 3.61 -11.51 2.64
CA PHE A 168 2.18 -11.64 2.41
C PHE A 168 1.68 -12.96 2.97
N ASP A 169 0.70 -12.90 3.85
CA ASP A 169 0.02 -14.05 4.41
C ASP A 169 -1.48 -13.93 4.10
N ALA A 170 -2.09 -15.03 3.63
CA ALA A 170 -3.52 -15.08 3.38
C ALA A 170 -4.09 -16.46 3.71
N ARG A 171 -5.35 -16.50 4.17
CA ARG A 171 -6.08 -17.75 4.41
C ARG A 171 -7.57 -17.57 4.13
N VAL A 172 -8.19 -18.66 3.70
CA VAL A 172 -9.63 -18.79 3.48
C VAL A 172 -10.17 -19.83 4.46
N MET A 173 -11.36 -19.58 5.03
CA MET A 173 -12.09 -20.46 5.92
C MET A 173 -13.54 -20.59 5.47
#